data_f25e1f93511068ed01f7a0ab658e93d8
#
_entry.id   f25e1f93511068ed01f7a0ab658e93d8
#
_cell.length_a   1.000
_cell.length_b   1.000
_cell.length_c   1.000
_cell.angle_alpha   90.00
_cell.angle_beta   90.00
_cell.angle_gamma   90.00
#
_symmetry.space_group_name_H-M   'P 1'
#
loop_
_entity.id
_entity.type
_entity.pdbx_description
1 polymer ?
#
loop_
_entity_poly.entity_id
_entity_poly.type
_entity_poly.pdbx_seq_one_letter_code
_entity_poly.pdbx_strand_id
1 'polypeptide(L)'
;MADRSVHPILADTDALIAYARLDCWDVIRSHLYLTTTNVCYRELLDHTDLLGGEKYDADANTRADAAQRVLDAIEDETATITREFCGQSGITLGELSLPPLAKQHPDAVEAILMMDKGNEDRAEGGRAYIQRKLNLEELGIELPSLGVPLGILAKEGYLTEDEACSEINDLAEKEGWKSRSALERIWKNVPLDCDQEPDFL
;
A
#
# COMPACT_ATOMS: atom_id res chain seq x y z
N MET A 1 -12.44 4.75 -24.45
CA MET A 1 -11.59 4.41 -23.32
C MET A 1 -11.19 5.72 -22.69
N ALA A 2 -11.65 6.02 -21.49
CA ALA A 2 -11.19 7.17 -20.76
C ALA A 2 -9.69 6.96 -20.48
N ASP A 3 -8.91 7.97 -20.79
CA ASP A 3 -7.52 8.05 -20.45
C ASP A 3 -7.44 8.08 -18.91
N ARG A 4 -7.24 6.89 -18.28
CA ARG A 4 -7.08 6.81 -16.84
C ARG A 4 -5.68 7.35 -16.56
N SER A 5 -5.61 8.60 -16.16
CA SER A 5 -4.36 9.22 -15.70
C SER A 5 -3.78 8.42 -14.53
N VAL A 6 -2.46 8.36 -14.46
CA VAL A 6 -1.75 7.83 -13.27
C VAL A 6 -2.20 8.63 -12.06
N HIS A 7 -2.65 7.92 -11.03
CA HIS A 7 -3.03 8.54 -9.75
C HIS A 7 -1.79 8.89 -8.92
N PRO A 8 -1.90 9.87 -8.01
CA PRO A 8 -0.73 10.44 -7.33
C PRO A 8 -0.01 9.49 -6.40
N ILE A 9 -0.66 8.40 -5.97
CA ILE A 9 -0.07 7.47 -5.03
C ILE A 9 0.17 6.13 -5.72
N LEU A 10 1.44 5.72 -5.83
CA LEU A 10 1.78 4.37 -6.28
C LEU A 10 1.76 3.41 -5.09
N ALA A 11 1.26 2.19 -5.31
CA ALA A 11 1.19 1.16 -4.27
C ALA A 11 1.72 -0.18 -4.77
N ASP A 12 2.55 -0.84 -3.95
CA ASP A 12 3.01 -2.20 -4.19
C ASP A 12 1.92 -3.25 -3.83
N THR A 13 2.18 -4.49 -4.17
CA THR A 13 1.29 -5.62 -3.93
C THR A 13 0.96 -5.79 -2.45
N ASP A 14 1.98 -5.76 -1.59
CA ASP A 14 1.81 -5.97 -0.15
C ASP A 14 1.04 -4.81 0.51
N ALA A 15 1.26 -3.57 0.08
CA ALA A 15 0.51 -2.42 0.57
C ALA A 15 -0.97 -2.51 0.20
N LEU A 16 -1.29 -2.92 -1.03
CA LEU A 16 -2.67 -3.10 -1.48
C LEU A 16 -3.37 -4.24 -0.72
N ILE A 17 -2.69 -5.38 -0.53
CA ILE A 17 -3.22 -6.51 0.25
C ILE A 17 -3.45 -6.09 1.70
N ALA A 18 -2.51 -5.34 2.30
CA ALA A 18 -2.66 -4.83 3.66
C ALA A 18 -3.92 -3.96 3.81
N TYR A 19 -4.15 -3.02 2.90
CA TYR A 19 -5.35 -2.20 2.89
C TYR A 19 -6.62 -3.00 2.67
N ALA A 20 -6.61 -3.97 1.76
CA ALA A 20 -7.77 -4.81 1.48
C ALA A 20 -8.17 -5.73 2.66
N ARG A 21 -7.32 -5.88 3.67
CA ARG A 21 -7.60 -6.59 4.93
C ARG A 21 -8.24 -5.73 6.01
N LEU A 22 -8.32 -4.42 5.79
CA LEU A 22 -8.93 -3.48 6.73
C LEU A 22 -10.45 -3.45 6.59
N ASP A 23 -11.13 -3.12 7.67
CA ASP A 23 -12.58 -2.98 7.66
C ASP A 23 -13.02 -1.76 6.85
N CYS A 24 -12.19 -0.71 6.79
CA CYS A 24 -12.44 0.50 6.01
C CYS A 24 -12.08 0.36 4.51
N TRP A 25 -11.87 -0.85 3.97
CA TRP A 25 -11.49 -1.05 2.57
C TRP A 25 -12.40 -0.33 1.57
N ASP A 26 -13.72 -0.32 1.80
CA ASP A 26 -14.66 0.35 0.90
C ASP A 26 -14.45 1.87 0.85
N VAL A 27 -14.01 2.48 1.94
CA VAL A 27 -13.61 3.89 1.97
C VAL A 27 -12.30 4.09 1.21
N ILE A 28 -11.31 3.22 1.44
CA ILE A 28 -10.00 3.28 0.78
C ILE A 28 -10.17 3.22 -0.74
N ARG A 29 -10.84 2.18 -1.26
CA ARG A 29 -11.01 1.98 -2.70
C ARG A 29 -11.86 3.04 -3.39
N SER A 30 -12.61 3.84 -2.63
CA SER A 30 -13.48 4.89 -3.16
C SER A 30 -12.86 6.29 -3.08
N HIS A 31 -11.86 6.50 -2.23
CA HIS A 31 -11.34 7.83 -1.93
C HIS A 31 -9.82 7.96 -2.00
N LEU A 32 -9.06 6.85 -1.90
CA LEU A 32 -7.62 6.89 -2.15
C LEU A 32 -7.32 6.64 -3.63
N TYR A 33 -6.73 7.62 -4.28
CA TYR A 33 -6.33 7.55 -5.68
C TYR A 33 -5.02 6.81 -5.83
N LEU A 34 -5.11 5.48 -5.97
CA LEU A 34 -3.97 4.58 -6.02
C LEU A 34 -3.70 4.11 -7.45
N THR A 35 -2.43 4.02 -7.83
CA THR A 35 -2.01 3.34 -9.05
C THR A 35 -1.04 2.21 -8.70
N THR A 36 -1.27 1.04 -9.26
CA THR A 36 -0.33 -0.07 -9.18
C THR A 36 0.24 -0.41 -10.56
N THR A 37 1.25 -1.28 -10.60
CA THR A 37 1.89 -1.66 -11.86
C THR A 37 1.32 -2.97 -12.40
N ASN A 38 1.56 -3.22 -13.69
CA ASN A 38 1.27 -4.51 -14.31
C ASN A 38 2.07 -5.67 -13.67
N VAL A 39 3.20 -5.40 -12.99
CA VAL A 39 3.99 -6.40 -12.26
C VAL A 39 3.30 -6.75 -10.95
N CYS A 40 2.95 -5.74 -10.15
CA CYS A 40 2.17 -5.94 -8.91
C CYS A 40 0.82 -6.63 -9.19
N TYR A 41 0.16 -6.29 -10.31
CA TYR A 41 -1.08 -6.95 -10.71
C TYR A 41 -0.89 -8.46 -10.95
N ARG A 42 0.24 -8.88 -11.53
CA ARG A 42 0.57 -10.31 -11.68
C ARG A 42 0.82 -10.98 -10.34
N GLU A 43 1.53 -10.32 -9.44
CA GLU A 43 1.73 -10.84 -8.08
C GLU A 43 0.39 -11.00 -7.34
N LEU A 44 -0.57 -10.06 -7.53
CA LEU A 44 -1.92 -10.22 -6.99
C LEU A 44 -2.61 -11.48 -7.54
N LEU A 45 -2.52 -11.72 -8.85
CA LEU A 45 -3.04 -12.96 -9.45
C LEU A 45 -2.36 -14.21 -8.88
N ASP A 46 -1.03 -14.19 -8.73
CA ASP A 46 -0.30 -15.30 -8.14
C ASP A 46 -0.76 -15.57 -6.69
N HIS A 47 -1.11 -14.54 -5.92
CA HIS A 47 -1.68 -14.70 -4.58
C HIS A 47 -3.05 -15.36 -4.59
N THR A 48 -3.90 -15.11 -5.58
CA THR A 48 -5.22 -15.77 -5.67
C THR A 48 -5.13 -17.22 -6.15
N ASP A 49 -4.17 -17.55 -7.01
CA ASP A 49 -3.97 -18.92 -7.52
C ASP A 49 -3.50 -19.89 -6.42
N LEU A 50 -2.96 -19.39 -5.32
CA LEU A 50 -2.56 -20.20 -4.17
C LEU A 50 -3.73 -20.85 -3.42
N LEU A 51 -4.98 -20.44 -3.67
CA LEU A 51 -6.19 -21.04 -3.07
C LEU A 51 -6.44 -22.53 -3.50
N GLY A 52 -5.73 -23.02 -4.50
CA GLY A 52 -5.89 -24.40 -4.99
C GLY A 52 -5.19 -25.50 -4.19
N GLY A 53 -4.46 -25.19 -3.14
CA GLY A 53 -3.64 -26.14 -2.37
C GLY A 53 -4.21 -26.44 -0.99
N GLU A 54 -4.46 -27.72 -0.67
CA GLU A 54 -5.01 -28.24 0.60
C GLU A 54 -4.20 -27.95 1.88
N LYS A 55 -3.22 -27.04 1.87
CA LYS A 55 -2.25 -26.89 2.98
C LYS A 55 -1.95 -25.44 3.40
N TYR A 56 -2.79 -24.49 3.08
CA TYR A 56 -2.54 -23.11 3.51
C TYR A 56 -3.16 -22.84 4.89
N ASP A 57 -2.40 -22.16 5.73
CA ASP A 57 -2.89 -21.65 7.01
C ASP A 57 -3.95 -20.55 6.80
N ALA A 58 -4.63 -20.17 7.87
CA ALA A 58 -5.69 -19.15 7.81
C ALA A 58 -5.18 -17.79 7.32
N ASP A 59 -3.89 -17.46 7.53
CA ASP A 59 -3.30 -16.19 7.07
C ASP A 59 -3.11 -16.18 5.55
N ALA A 60 -2.68 -17.30 4.95
CA ALA A 60 -2.56 -17.40 3.49
C ALA A 60 -3.91 -17.24 2.79
N ASN A 61 -4.97 -17.87 3.32
CA ASN A 61 -6.33 -17.69 2.78
C ASN A 61 -6.80 -16.23 2.90
N THR A 62 -6.57 -15.59 4.04
CA THR A 62 -6.92 -14.17 4.24
C THR A 62 -6.18 -13.25 3.26
N ARG A 63 -4.92 -13.55 2.93
CA ARG A 63 -4.15 -12.79 1.93
C ARG A 63 -4.69 -13.01 0.52
N ALA A 64 -5.08 -14.22 0.16
CA ALA A 64 -5.65 -14.52 -1.14
C ALA A 64 -7.01 -13.85 -1.34
N ASP A 65 -7.87 -13.85 -0.32
CA ASP A 65 -9.14 -13.12 -0.34
C ASP A 65 -8.91 -11.61 -0.49
N ALA A 66 -7.93 -11.05 0.21
CA ALA A 66 -7.56 -9.64 0.09
C ALA A 66 -7.02 -9.31 -1.30
N ALA A 67 -6.17 -10.16 -1.88
CA ALA A 67 -5.69 -9.99 -3.25
C ALA A 67 -6.85 -9.99 -4.26
N GLN A 68 -7.84 -10.87 -4.10
CA GLN A 68 -9.02 -10.88 -4.94
C GLN A 68 -9.83 -9.58 -4.81
N ARG A 69 -10.03 -9.06 -3.60
CA ARG A 69 -10.70 -7.76 -3.37
C ARG A 69 -9.99 -6.60 -4.09
N VAL A 70 -8.66 -6.63 -4.14
CA VAL A 70 -7.87 -5.62 -4.88
C VAL A 70 -8.08 -5.76 -6.37
N LEU A 71 -8.03 -6.99 -6.92
CA LEU A 71 -8.27 -7.25 -8.34
C LEU A 71 -9.66 -6.77 -8.76
N ASP A 72 -10.69 -7.11 -7.98
CA ASP A 72 -12.06 -6.67 -8.20
C ASP A 72 -12.16 -5.13 -8.21
N ALA A 73 -11.45 -4.45 -7.31
CA ALA A 73 -11.42 -2.99 -7.28
C ALA A 73 -10.70 -2.36 -8.49
N ILE A 74 -9.64 -3.00 -9.01
CA ILE A 74 -8.95 -2.52 -10.23
C ILE A 74 -9.87 -2.63 -11.46
N GLU A 75 -10.76 -3.63 -11.50
CA GLU A 75 -11.72 -3.85 -12.58
C GLU A 75 -13.00 -3.03 -12.41
N ASP A 76 -13.29 -2.54 -11.21
CA ASP A 76 -14.44 -1.69 -10.91
C ASP A 76 -14.18 -0.26 -11.38
N GLU A 77 -14.97 0.21 -12.36
CA GLU A 77 -14.86 1.57 -12.91
C GLU A 77 -15.20 2.66 -11.87
N THR A 78 -15.85 2.31 -10.77
CA THR A 78 -16.21 3.24 -9.70
C THR A 78 -15.13 3.38 -8.62
N ALA A 79 -14.19 2.44 -8.56
CA ALA A 79 -13.08 2.51 -7.63
C ALA A 79 -11.97 3.46 -8.12
N THR A 80 -11.25 4.03 -7.18
CA THR A 80 -10.13 4.95 -7.45
C THR A 80 -8.78 4.24 -7.50
N ILE A 81 -8.79 2.95 -7.87
CA ILE A 81 -7.57 2.14 -8.02
C ILE A 81 -7.36 1.81 -9.49
N THR A 82 -6.19 2.14 -10.01
CA THR A 82 -5.83 1.90 -11.41
C THR A 82 -4.58 1.03 -11.55
N ARG A 83 -4.39 0.48 -12.73
CA ARG A 83 -3.20 -0.30 -13.11
C ARG A 83 -2.55 0.32 -14.33
N GLU A 84 -1.23 0.51 -14.24
CA GLU A 84 -0.43 1.04 -15.33
C GLU A 84 0.77 0.16 -15.69
N PHE A 85 1.25 0.30 -16.93
CA PHE A 85 2.45 -0.40 -17.37
C PHE A 85 3.71 0.34 -16.89
N CYS A 86 4.61 -0.35 -16.21
CA CYS A 86 5.81 0.26 -15.62
C CYS A 86 6.88 0.72 -16.65
N GLY A 87 6.61 0.54 -17.94
CA GLY A 87 7.48 1.03 -19.02
C GLY A 87 8.80 0.27 -19.22
N GLN A 88 9.11 -0.72 -18.39
CA GLN A 88 10.30 -1.56 -18.51
C GLN A 88 9.94 -3.03 -18.63
N SER A 89 10.62 -3.73 -19.55
CA SER A 89 10.53 -5.17 -19.69
C SER A 89 11.55 -5.88 -18.79
N GLY A 90 11.23 -7.09 -18.35
CA GLY A 90 12.14 -7.93 -17.55
C GLY A 90 12.13 -7.64 -16.05
N ILE A 91 11.27 -6.73 -15.57
CA ILE A 91 11.03 -6.55 -14.13
C ILE A 91 10.04 -7.63 -13.69
N THR A 92 10.40 -8.38 -12.66
CA THR A 92 9.59 -9.49 -12.10
C THR A 92 9.13 -9.26 -10.67
N LEU A 93 9.63 -8.24 -9.99
CA LEU A 93 9.27 -7.89 -8.61
C LEU A 93 8.50 -6.58 -8.59
N GLY A 94 7.35 -6.57 -7.90
CA GLY A 94 6.44 -5.44 -7.82
C GLY A 94 7.13 -4.18 -7.31
N GLU A 95 7.87 -4.29 -6.21
CA GLU A 95 8.63 -3.19 -5.62
C GLU A 95 9.62 -2.53 -6.59
N LEU A 96 10.22 -3.30 -7.51
CA LEU A 96 11.16 -2.80 -8.52
C LEU A 96 10.47 -2.14 -9.72
N SER A 97 9.16 -2.32 -9.86
CA SER A 97 8.37 -1.79 -10.97
C SER A 97 7.83 -0.38 -10.71
N LEU A 98 7.71 0.03 -9.44
CA LEU A 98 7.21 1.34 -9.05
C LEU A 98 8.17 2.49 -9.45
N PRO A 99 9.50 2.39 -9.22
CA PRO A 99 10.44 3.43 -9.60
C PRO A 99 10.41 3.84 -11.09
N PRO A 100 10.39 2.92 -12.05
CA PRO A 100 10.26 3.27 -13.45
C PRO A 100 8.97 4.02 -13.77
N LEU A 101 7.84 3.58 -13.19
CA LEU A 101 6.56 4.26 -13.38
C LEU A 101 6.57 5.67 -12.80
N ALA A 102 7.11 5.85 -11.59
CA ALA A 102 7.25 7.17 -10.97
C ALA A 102 8.08 8.12 -11.83
N LYS A 103 9.19 7.64 -12.42
CA LYS A 103 10.04 8.44 -13.31
C LYS A 103 9.39 8.83 -14.64
N GLN A 104 8.41 8.05 -15.11
CA GLN A 104 7.67 8.41 -16.32
C GLN A 104 6.64 9.51 -16.06
N HIS A 105 6.17 9.63 -14.83
CA HIS A 105 5.12 10.56 -14.42
C HIS A 105 5.54 11.40 -13.20
N PRO A 106 6.69 12.12 -13.25
CA PRO A 106 7.24 12.82 -12.09
C PRO A 106 6.32 13.94 -11.57
N ASP A 107 5.51 14.53 -12.46
CA ASP A 107 4.57 15.59 -12.10
C ASP A 107 3.22 15.07 -11.59
N ALA A 108 2.96 13.77 -11.73
CA ALA A 108 1.70 13.14 -11.32
C ALA A 108 1.84 12.31 -10.04
N VAL A 109 3.02 11.76 -9.78
CA VAL A 109 3.27 10.87 -8.63
C VAL A 109 3.80 11.68 -7.46
N GLU A 110 3.07 11.68 -6.35
CA GLU A 110 3.44 12.38 -5.12
C GLU A 110 4.02 11.43 -4.07
N ALA A 111 3.56 10.17 -4.06
CA ALA A 111 3.95 9.21 -3.04
C ALA A 111 4.05 7.77 -3.56
N ILE A 112 4.87 6.97 -2.89
CA ILE A 112 4.94 5.51 -3.08
C ILE A 112 4.65 4.84 -1.75
N LEU A 113 3.62 4.00 -1.72
CA LEU A 113 3.28 3.13 -0.60
C LEU A 113 3.88 1.75 -0.81
N MET A 114 4.61 1.28 0.18
CA MET A 114 5.18 -0.05 0.16
C MET A 114 5.37 -0.58 1.58
N MET A 115 5.25 -1.88 1.69
CA MET A 115 5.59 -2.56 2.93
C MET A 115 7.08 -2.81 3.01
N ASP A 116 7.68 -2.33 4.10
CA ASP A 116 9.09 -2.55 4.38
C ASP A 116 9.28 -3.90 5.09
N LYS A 117 9.06 -4.99 4.37
CA LYS A 117 9.47 -6.31 4.85
C LYS A 117 10.94 -6.51 4.46
N GLY A 118 11.86 -6.09 5.32
CA GLY A 118 13.22 -6.60 5.28
C GLY A 118 13.14 -8.13 5.42
N ASN A 119 13.66 -8.89 4.47
CA ASN A 119 13.85 -10.32 4.67
C ASN A 119 15.29 -10.61 5.09
N GLU A 120 15.51 -11.78 5.72
CA GLU A 120 16.82 -12.20 6.24
C GLU A 120 17.93 -12.24 5.15
N ASP A 121 17.53 -12.36 3.88
CA ASP A 121 18.44 -12.45 2.72
C ASP A 121 18.79 -11.07 2.13
N ARG A 122 18.08 -10.01 2.48
CA ARG A 122 18.36 -8.65 2.04
C ARG A 122 18.76 -7.80 3.23
N ALA A 123 20.04 -7.44 3.29
CA ALA A 123 20.59 -6.53 4.29
C ALA A 123 19.91 -5.13 4.29
N GLU A 124 19.08 -4.85 3.28
CA GLU A 124 18.39 -3.57 3.07
C GLU A 124 16.95 -3.85 2.67
N GLY A 125 15.97 -3.32 3.44
CA GLY A 125 14.55 -3.41 3.11
C GLY A 125 14.20 -2.70 1.80
N GLY A 126 13.08 -3.08 1.16
CA GLY A 126 12.64 -2.52 -0.11
C GLY A 126 12.52 -1.01 -0.10
N ARG A 127 12.04 -0.44 1.02
CA ARG A 127 11.91 1.02 1.21
C ARG A 127 13.27 1.74 1.15
N ALA A 128 14.29 1.26 1.88
CA ALA A 128 15.62 1.83 1.86
C ALA A 128 16.28 1.69 0.48
N TYR A 129 16.05 0.56 -0.19
CA TYR A 129 16.49 0.33 -1.56
C TYR A 129 15.90 1.36 -2.53
N ILE A 130 14.59 1.58 -2.51
CA ILE A 130 13.91 2.54 -3.38
C ILE A 130 14.35 3.96 -3.08
N GLN A 131 14.45 4.34 -1.81
CA GLN A 131 14.92 5.65 -1.39
C GLN A 131 16.30 5.98 -1.99
N ARG A 132 17.22 5.01 -1.95
CA ARG A 132 18.56 5.13 -2.52
C ARG A 132 18.57 5.15 -4.05
N LYS A 133 17.71 4.38 -4.70
CA LYS A 133 17.70 4.21 -6.17
C LYS A 133 17.00 5.34 -6.91
N LEU A 134 16.04 5.98 -6.28
CA LEU A 134 15.22 6.99 -6.95
C LEU A 134 15.68 8.41 -6.75
N ASN A 135 16.54 8.72 -5.76
CA ASN A 135 16.77 10.09 -5.33
C ASN A 135 15.45 10.86 -5.15
N LEU A 136 14.59 10.32 -4.28
CA LEU A 136 13.20 10.75 -4.13
C LEU A 136 13.07 12.24 -3.81
N GLU A 137 14.06 12.82 -3.11
CA GLU A 137 14.08 14.24 -2.79
C GLU A 137 14.12 15.11 -4.06
N GLU A 138 14.92 14.72 -5.07
CA GLU A 138 14.96 15.44 -6.35
C GLU A 138 13.67 15.31 -7.16
N LEU A 139 12.94 14.19 -6.98
CA LEU A 139 11.68 13.94 -7.66
C LEU A 139 10.48 14.52 -6.90
N GLY A 140 10.66 14.99 -5.67
CA GLY A 140 9.56 15.45 -4.82
C GLY A 140 8.59 14.32 -4.39
N ILE A 141 9.02 13.05 -4.47
CA ILE A 141 8.18 11.89 -4.16
C ILE A 141 8.40 11.46 -2.71
N GLU A 142 7.32 11.29 -1.98
CA GLU A 142 7.35 10.84 -0.60
C GLU A 142 7.24 9.31 -0.48
N LEU A 143 7.80 8.75 0.60
CA LEU A 143 7.59 7.36 1.03
C LEU A 143 6.87 7.36 2.38
N PRO A 144 5.58 7.65 2.42
CA PRO A 144 4.85 7.66 3.68
C PRO A 144 4.66 6.24 4.23
N SER A 145 4.37 6.15 5.52
CA SER A 145 3.88 4.93 6.13
C SER A 145 2.45 4.62 5.67
N LEU A 146 2.03 3.35 5.62
CA LEU A 146 0.67 2.96 5.21
C LEU A 146 -0.44 3.59 6.09
N GLY A 147 -0.14 3.97 7.32
CA GLY A 147 -1.09 4.67 8.19
C GLY A 147 -1.34 6.12 7.80
N VAL A 148 -0.43 6.77 7.06
CA VAL A 148 -0.58 8.19 6.70
C VAL A 148 -1.81 8.45 5.83
N PRO A 149 -2.10 7.67 4.77
CA PRO A 149 -3.32 7.83 3.99
C PRO A 149 -4.61 7.68 4.80
N LEU A 150 -4.64 6.77 5.80
CA LEU A 150 -5.81 6.62 6.69
C LEU A 150 -6.06 7.89 7.51
N GLY A 151 -5.00 8.50 8.04
CA GLY A 151 -5.10 9.78 8.72
C GLY A 151 -5.54 10.92 7.79
N ILE A 152 -5.17 10.90 6.52
CA ILE A 152 -5.66 11.87 5.53
C ILE A 152 -7.15 11.67 5.29
N LEU A 153 -7.63 10.42 5.13
CA LEU A 153 -9.05 10.12 4.98
C LEU A 153 -9.87 10.60 6.20
N ALA A 154 -9.32 10.50 7.40
CA ALA A 154 -9.98 11.05 8.60
C ALA A 154 -10.05 12.57 8.56
N LYS A 155 -8.98 13.26 8.19
CA LYS A 155 -8.97 14.73 8.06
C LYS A 155 -9.94 15.25 7.00
N GLU A 156 -10.15 14.47 5.94
CA GLU A 156 -11.09 14.79 4.88
C GLU A 156 -12.54 14.40 5.25
N GLY A 157 -12.74 13.73 6.39
CA GLY A 157 -14.06 13.36 6.91
C GLY A 157 -14.67 12.11 6.29
N TYR A 158 -13.87 11.28 5.61
CA TYR A 158 -14.28 9.98 5.08
C TYR A 158 -14.21 8.86 6.13
N LEU A 159 -13.37 9.04 7.14
CA LEU A 159 -13.30 8.23 8.37
C LEU A 159 -13.41 9.16 9.57
N THR A 160 -13.87 8.64 10.69
CA THR A 160 -13.68 9.30 11.98
C THR A 160 -12.22 9.11 12.44
N GLU A 161 -11.74 9.94 13.35
CA GLU A 161 -10.39 9.78 13.91
C GLU A 161 -10.25 8.44 14.64
N ASP A 162 -11.28 8.01 15.38
CA ASP A 162 -11.31 6.72 16.07
C ASP A 162 -11.23 5.53 15.11
N GLU A 163 -11.97 5.57 13.99
CA GLU A 163 -11.87 4.54 12.95
C GLU A 163 -10.47 4.50 12.35
N ALA A 164 -9.90 5.65 11.99
CA ALA A 164 -8.54 5.69 11.44
C ALA A 164 -7.50 5.18 12.44
N CYS A 165 -7.64 5.51 13.74
CA CYS A 165 -6.77 5.01 14.80
C CYS A 165 -6.88 3.50 14.95
N SER A 166 -8.09 2.93 14.93
CA SER A 166 -8.32 1.48 14.98
C SER A 166 -7.66 0.79 13.80
N GLU A 167 -7.90 1.27 12.58
CA GLU A 167 -7.35 0.69 11.35
C GLU A 167 -5.82 0.77 11.26
N ILE A 168 -5.21 1.85 11.79
CA ILE A 168 -3.75 1.97 11.88
C ILE A 168 -3.18 0.94 12.87
N ASN A 169 -3.86 0.69 14.00
CA ASN A 169 -3.47 -0.35 14.95
C ASN A 169 -3.60 -1.75 14.33
N ASP A 170 -4.68 -2.00 13.60
CA ASP A 170 -4.89 -3.25 12.84
C ASP A 170 -3.79 -3.49 11.81
N LEU A 171 -3.39 -2.47 11.05
CA LEU A 171 -2.23 -2.56 10.15
C LEU A 171 -0.96 -2.95 10.91
N ALA A 172 -0.73 -2.34 12.07
CA ALA A 172 0.45 -2.62 12.86
C ALA A 172 0.47 -4.07 13.39
N GLU A 173 -0.69 -4.60 13.80
CA GLU A 173 -0.81 -5.97 14.28
C GLU A 173 -0.75 -7.01 13.16
N LYS A 174 -1.58 -6.85 12.13
CA LYS A 174 -1.73 -7.81 11.02
C LYS A 174 -0.47 -7.91 10.17
N GLU A 175 0.25 -6.80 9.99
CA GLU A 175 1.42 -6.73 9.13
C GLU A 175 2.75 -6.75 9.89
N GLY A 176 2.72 -6.96 11.20
CA GLY A 176 3.92 -7.13 12.02
C GLY A 176 4.73 -5.83 12.22
N TRP A 177 4.11 -4.69 12.03
CA TRP A 177 4.72 -3.37 12.27
C TRP A 177 4.84 -3.02 13.75
N LYS A 178 5.28 -3.96 14.53
CA LYS A 178 5.37 -3.86 16.00
C LYS A 178 6.40 -2.86 16.52
N SER A 179 7.01 -2.04 15.68
CA SER A 179 7.95 -1.05 16.21
C SER A 179 7.21 0.24 16.59
N ARG A 180 7.24 0.56 17.87
CA ARG A 180 6.80 1.84 18.43
C ARG A 180 7.27 3.04 17.58
N SER A 181 8.48 2.97 17.04
CA SER A 181 9.05 4.00 16.18
C SER A 181 8.35 4.18 14.82
N ALA A 182 7.66 3.16 14.30
CA ALA A 182 6.89 3.27 13.06
C ALA A 182 5.57 4.01 13.33
N LEU A 183 4.89 3.69 14.41
CA LEU A 183 3.66 4.36 14.82
C LEU A 183 3.91 5.80 15.26
N GLU A 184 4.96 6.06 16.05
CA GLU A 184 5.36 7.42 16.41
C GLU A 184 5.63 8.30 15.18
N ARG A 185 6.15 7.73 14.09
CA ARG A 185 6.31 8.45 12.82
C ARG A 185 4.97 8.75 12.15
N ILE A 186 4.02 7.83 12.20
CA ILE A 186 2.67 8.06 11.67
C ILE A 186 2.01 9.22 12.43
N TRP A 187 2.00 9.15 13.75
CA TRP A 187 1.40 10.18 14.61
C TRP A 187 2.04 11.55 14.43
N LYS A 188 3.34 11.60 14.18
CA LYS A 188 4.06 12.84 13.93
C LYS A 188 3.66 13.50 12.61
N ASN A 189 3.40 12.71 11.58
CA ASN A 189 3.08 13.19 10.24
C ASN A 189 1.59 13.50 10.07
N VAL A 190 0.74 12.74 10.77
CA VAL A 190 -0.71 12.93 10.76
C VAL A 190 -1.19 12.87 12.21
N PRO A 191 -1.17 14.00 12.95
CA PRO A 191 -1.65 14.04 14.32
C PRO A 191 -3.15 13.77 14.33
N LEU A 192 -3.52 12.58 14.78
CA LEU A 192 -4.88 12.19 15.14
C LEU A 192 -4.99 12.24 16.65
N ASP A 193 -6.13 12.68 17.17
CA ASP A 193 -6.43 12.63 18.60
C ASP A 193 -7.01 11.24 18.93
N CYS A 194 -6.11 10.26 19.10
CA CYS A 194 -6.50 8.90 19.41
C CYS A 194 -6.57 8.73 20.92
N ASP A 195 -7.75 8.53 21.47
CA ASP A 195 -7.98 8.23 22.90
C ASP A 195 -7.33 6.92 23.38
N GLN A 196 -6.88 6.08 22.46
CA GLN A 196 -6.15 4.86 22.77
C GLN A 196 -4.67 5.05 22.46
N GLU A 197 -3.87 5.32 23.48
CA GLU A 197 -2.45 4.98 23.38
C GLU A 197 -2.38 3.48 23.01
N PRO A 198 -1.72 3.13 21.90
CA PRO A 198 -1.57 1.73 21.57
C PRO A 198 -0.92 1.02 22.76
N ASP A 199 -1.56 -0.01 23.26
CA ASP A 199 -1.06 -0.88 24.35
C ASP A 199 0.23 -1.58 23.88
N PHE A 200 1.34 -0.85 23.93
CA PHE A 200 2.68 -1.39 23.72
C PHE A 200 3.32 -1.68 25.09
N LEU A 201 2.92 -2.77 25.66
CA LEU A 201 3.69 -3.41 26.75
C LEU A 201 4.51 -4.58 26.24
#